data_3af1088804c997004fd1461926703eb3
#
_entry.id   3af1088804c997004fd1461926703eb3
#
_cell.length_a   1.000
_cell.length_b   1.000
_cell.length_c   1.000
_cell.angle_alpha   90.00
_cell.angle_beta   90.00
_cell.angle_gamma   90.00
#
_symmetry.space_group_name_H-M   'P 1'
#
loop_
_entity.id
_entity.type
_entity.pdbx_description
1 polymer ?
#
loop_
_entity_poly.entity_id
_entity_poly.type
_entity_poly.pdbx_seq_one_letter_code
_entity_poly.pdbx_strand_id
1 'polypeptide(L)'
;TWCLVGSEMCIRDRDVGAFTPISWGFEEREKLMVFYERACGARLHAAYFRPGGVHQDLSDNLLNDIMDWSISFPKVVNDIEELLTENRIFKQRNVDIGIVSKDEAFDWGFSGVMVRGSGLAWDLRRSQPYECYDDFEFKIPIGKNGDCYDRYLCRVWEMKESVKIVQQSIEKLSKCK
;
A
#
# COMPACT_ATOMS: atom_id res chain seq x y z
N THR A 1 7.71 0.09 -2.19
CA THR A 1 6.73 1.08 -1.66
C THR A 1 5.85 0.52 -0.55
N TRP A 2 5.50 -0.76 -0.58
CA TRP A 2 4.68 -1.42 0.45
C TRP A 2 5.32 -1.41 1.84
N CYS A 3 6.62 -1.52 1.94
CA CYS A 3 7.36 -1.49 3.19
C CYS A 3 7.23 -0.17 3.96
N LEU A 4 7.16 0.95 3.26
CA LEU A 4 7.08 2.28 3.90
C LEU A 4 5.67 2.55 4.44
N VAL A 5 4.62 2.15 3.71
CA VAL A 5 3.23 2.31 4.14
C VAL A 5 2.94 1.52 5.42
N GLY A 6 3.40 0.29 5.51
CA GLY A 6 3.26 -0.53 6.72
C GLY A 6 4.00 0.04 7.93
N SER A 7 5.21 0.60 7.75
CA SER A 7 6.02 1.09 8.86
C SER A 7 5.43 2.33 9.54
N GLU A 8 4.87 3.27 8.80
CA GLU A 8 4.24 4.47 9.39
C GLU A 8 2.95 4.14 10.15
N MET A 9 2.09 3.26 9.61
CA MET A 9 0.96 2.72 10.36
C MET A 9 1.42 2.05 11.65
N CYS A 10 2.41 1.17 11.56
CA CYS A 10 2.94 0.45 12.70
C CYS A 10 3.50 1.37 13.79
N ILE A 11 4.20 2.43 13.43
CA ILE A 11 4.73 3.39 14.40
C ILE A 11 3.60 4.09 15.16
N ARG A 12 2.55 4.52 14.47
CA ARG A 12 1.40 5.17 15.10
C ARG A 12 0.58 4.23 15.96
N ASP A 13 0.33 3.03 15.48
CA ASP A 13 -0.38 2.01 16.23
C ASP A 13 0.33 1.68 17.53
N ARG A 14 1.65 1.56 17.48
CA ARG A 14 2.48 1.35 18.67
C ARG A 14 2.41 2.52 19.65
N ASP A 15 2.39 3.73 19.15
CA ASP A 15 2.36 4.96 19.96
C ASP A 15 1.03 5.09 20.73
N VAL A 16 -0.08 4.59 20.19
CA VAL A 16 -1.38 4.51 20.89
C VAL A 16 -1.57 3.21 21.68
N GLY A 17 -0.56 2.34 21.74
CA GLY A 17 -0.60 1.08 22.49
C GLY A 17 -1.23 -0.10 21.77
N ALA A 18 -1.61 0.03 20.51
CA ALA A 18 -2.19 -1.03 19.69
C ALA A 18 -1.10 -1.90 19.05
N PHE A 19 -0.56 -2.84 19.80
CA PHE A 19 0.52 -3.71 19.33
C PHE A 19 0.06 -4.81 18.35
N THR A 20 -1.17 -5.27 18.49
CA THR A 20 -1.72 -6.37 17.69
C THR A 20 -1.80 -6.07 16.19
N PRO A 21 -2.32 -4.91 15.72
CA PRO A 21 -2.34 -4.58 14.30
C PRO A 21 -0.95 -4.54 13.66
N ILE A 22 0.06 -4.11 14.41
CA ILE A 22 1.46 -4.13 13.96
C ILE A 22 1.90 -5.57 13.65
N SER A 23 1.62 -6.50 14.58
CA SER A 23 2.01 -7.90 14.41
C SER A 23 1.32 -8.53 13.20
N TRP A 24 0.04 -8.23 12.97
CA TRP A 24 -0.69 -8.68 11.77
C TRP A 24 -0.08 -8.12 10.48
N GLY A 25 0.27 -6.84 10.49
CA GLY A 25 0.94 -6.21 9.34
C GLY A 25 2.30 -6.85 9.03
N PHE A 26 3.07 -7.21 10.07
CA PHE A 26 4.35 -7.90 9.89
C PHE A 26 4.17 -9.34 9.40
N GLU A 27 3.13 -10.04 9.83
CA GLU A 27 2.81 -11.38 9.32
C GLU A 27 2.52 -11.33 7.81
N GLU A 28 1.70 -10.41 7.36
CA GLU A 28 1.42 -10.24 5.93
C GLU A 28 2.67 -9.82 5.13
N ARG A 29 3.48 -8.96 5.72
CA ARG A 29 4.78 -8.58 5.13
C ARG A 29 5.71 -9.78 4.96
N GLU A 30 5.73 -10.69 5.90
CA GLU A 30 6.53 -11.91 5.82
C GLU A 30 6.09 -12.80 4.65
N LYS A 31 4.78 -12.96 4.43
CA LYS A 31 4.24 -13.69 3.27
C LYS A 31 4.71 -13.07 1.95
N LEU A 32 4.71 -11.73 1.84
CA LEU A 32 5.20 -11.02 0.66
C LEU A 32 6.70 -11.23 0.42
N MET A 33 7.51 -11.29 1.49
CA MET A 33 8.94 -11.59 1.38
C MET A 33 9.21 -13.01 0.84
N VAL A 34 8.37 -13.98 1.20
CA VAL A 34 8.45 -15.33 0.64
C VAL A 34 8.20 -15.32 -0.87
N PHE A 35 7.27 -14.50 -1.36
CA PHE A 35 7.06 -14.36 -2.79
C PHE A 35 8.28 -13.77 -3.51
N TYR A 36 8.93 -12.75 -2.93
CA TYR A 36 10.16 -12.20 -3.47
C TYR A 36 11.29 -13.23 -3.49
N GLU A 37 11.45 -14.01 -2.43
CA GLU A 37 12.45 -15.08 -2.36
C GLU A 37 12.24 -16.14 -3.44
N ARG A 38 10.99 -16.55 -3.67
CA ARG A 38 10.65 -17.52 -4.74
C ARG A 38 10.84 -16.96 -6.14
N ALA A 39 10.65 -15.64 -6.32
CA ALA A 39 10.80 -14.99 -7.64
C ALA A 39 12.27 -14.70 -7.99
N CYS A 40 13.11 -14.30 -7.03
CA CYS A 40 14.48 -13.83 -7.31
C CYS A 40 15.54 -14.36 -6.35
N GLY A 41 15.18 -15.20 -5.37
CA GLY A 41 16.11 -15.76 -4.40
C GLY A 41 16.48 -14.84 -3.22
N ALA A 42 15.99 -13.60 -3.21
CA ALA A 42 16.26 -12.63 -2.14
C ALA A 42 14.97 -12.10 -1.53
N ARG A 43 14.92 -12.03 -0.19
CA ARG A 43 13.71 -11.63 0.55
C ARG A 43 13.44 -10.11 0.52
N LEU A 44 14.49 -9.28 0.52
CA LEU A 44 14.40 -7.83 0.59
C LEU A 44 14.98 -7.12 -0.63
N HIS A 45 16.18 -7.49 -1.02
CA HIS A 45 16.90 -6.86 -2.13
C HIS A 45 16.64 -7.66 -3.41
N ALA A 46 15.43 -7.57 -3.93
CA ALA A 46 15.00 -8.29 -5.12
C ALA A 46 15.72 -7.77 -6.37
N ALA A 47 16.65 -8.55 -6.91
CA ALA A 47 17.32 -8.26 -8.19
C ALA A 47 16.57 -8.89 -9.36
N TYR A 48 15.25 -8.68 -9.45
CA TYR A 48 14.39 -9.29 -10.44
C TYR A 48 14.46 -8.57 -11.78
N PHE A 49 14.49 -7.24 -11.76
CA PHE A 49 14.60 -6.43 -12.97
C PHE A 49 16.03 -6.45 -13.51
N ARG A 50 16.17 -6.65 -14.81
CA ARG A 50 17.44 -6.70 -15.54
C ARG A 50 17.37 -5.81 -16.77
N PRO A 51 18.49 -5.31 -17.30
CA PRO A 51 18.50 -4.65 -18.59
C PRO A 51 17.91 -5.56 -19.68
N GLY A 52 16.82 -5.09 -20.31
CA GLY A 52 16.10 -5.84 -21.33
C GLY A 52 14.94 -6.70 -20.82
N GLY A 53 14.60 -6.67 -19.53
CA GLY A 53 13.43 -7.38 -19.00
C GLY A 53 13.56 -7.82 -17.54
N VAL A 54 13.27 -9.07 -17.27
CA VAL A 54 13.30 -9.68 -15.94
C VAL A 54 14.23 -10.89 -15.90
N HIS A 55 14.65 -11.28 -14.70
CA HIS A 55 15.59 -12.39 -14.50
C HIS A 55 15.02 -13.73 -14.97
N GLN A 56 13.75 -14.00 -14.66
CA GLN A 56 13.04 -15.24 -15.02
C GLN A 56 11.54 -15.02 -14.98
N ASP A 57 10.78 -15.87 -15.67
CA ASP A 57 9.32 -15.86 -15.59
C ASP A 57 8.82 -16.42 -14.27
N LEU A 58 7.67 -15.94 -13.83
CA LEU A 58 7.02 -16.43 -12.63
C LEU A 58 6.39 -17.81 -12.89
N SER A 59 6.58 -18.73 -11.95
CA SER A 59 5.95 -20.05 -12.01
C SER A 59 4.43 -19.95 -11.76
N ASP A 60 3.65 -20.85 -12.38
CA ASP A 60 2.20 -20.88 -12.21
C ASP A 60 1.78 -21.09 -10.74
N ASN A 61 2.53 -21.90 -10.00
CA ASN A 61 2.30 -22.11 -8.57
C ASN A 61 2.47 -20.80 -7.77
N LEU A 62 3.48 -19.99 -8.13
CA LEU A 62 3.70 -18.71 -7.46
C LEU A 62 2.58 -17.71 -7.79
N LEU A 63 2.11 -17.67 -9.01
CA LEU A 63 0.99 -16.82 -9.43
C LEU A 63 -0.31 -17.19 -8.69
N ASN A 64 -0.58 -18.49 -8.55
CA ASN A 64 -1.74 -18.96 -7.78
C ASN A 64 -1.64 -18.57 -6.30
N ASP A 65 -0.48 -18.77 -5.67
CA ASP A 65 -0.26 -18.40 -4.27
C ASP A 65 -0.41 -16.88 -4.04
N ILE A 66 0.07 -16.05 -4.97
CA ILE A 66 -0.13 -14.59 -4.90
C ILE A 66 -1.61 -14.24 -5.06
N MET A 67 -2.34 -14.93 -5.96
CA MET A 67 -3.78 -14.72 -6.11
C MET A 67 -4.53 -15.09 -4.83
N ASP A 68 -4.26 -16.23 -4.24
CA ASP A 68 -4.89 -16.68 -2.99
C ASP A 68 -4.60 -15.70 -1.84
N TRP A 69 -3.36 -15.22 -1.74
CA TRP A 69 -3.01 -14.18 -0.80
C TRP A 69 -3.81 -12.89 -1.07
N SER A 70 -3.93 -12.47 -2.31
CA SER A 70 -4.66 -11.25 -2.68
C SER A 70 -6.15 -11.29 -2.35
N ILE A 71 -6.75 -12.49 -2.31
CA ILE A 71 -8.13 -12.72 -1.92
C ILE A 71 -8.28 -12.67 -0.38
N SER A 72 -7.27 -13.15 0.35
CA SER A 72 -7.29 -13.21 1.82
C SER A 72 -6.93 -11.89 2.49
N PHE A 73 -5.99 -11.13 1.93
CA PHE A 73 -5.44 -9.91 2.50
C PHE A 73 -6.49 -8.82 2.84
N PRO A 74 -7.53 -8.57 2.03
CA PRO A 74 -8.55 -7.58 2.38
C PRO A 74 -9.28 -7.86 3.71
N LYS A 75 -9.34 -9.11 4.16
CA LYS A 75 -9.91 -9.45 5.47
C LYS A 75 -9.05 -8.90 6.59
N VAL A 76 -7.72 -9.10 6.50
CA VAL A 76 -6.77 -8.56 7.48
C VAL A 76 -6.83 -7.04 7.53
N VAL A 77 -6.95 -6.38 6.37
CA VAL A 77 -7.11 -4.92 6.31
C VAL A 77 -8.40 -4.49 7.01
N ASN A 78 -9.51 -5.20 6.80
CA ASN A 78 -10.78 -4.89 7.45
C ASN A 78 -10.71 -5.11 8.97
N ASP A 79 -10.05 -6.18 9.43
CA ASP A 79 -9.85 -6.44 10.86
C ASP A 79 -9.04 -5.31 11.53
N ILE A 80 -8.02 -4.81 10.84
CA ILE A 80 -7.24 -3.63 11.28
C ILE A 80 -8.12 -2.37 11.32
N GLU A 81 -8.93 -2.14 10.28
CA GLU A 81 -9.85 -0.99 10.25
C GLU A 81 -10.87 -1.04 11.39
N GLU A 82 -11.45 -2.19 11.65
CA GLU A 82 -12.42 -2.37 12.73
C GLU A 82 -11.81 -2.06 14.09
N LEU A 83 -10.56 -2.44 14.28
CA LEU A 83 -9.85 -2.21 15.54
C LEU A 83 -9.43 -0.75 15.75
N LEU A 84 -9.02 -0.05 14.68
CA LEU A 84 -8.35 1.25 14.77
C LEU A 84 -9.24 2.42 14.34
N THR A 85 -9.96 2.30 13.21
CA THR A 85 -10.60 3.45 12.56
C THR A 85 -11.61 4.14 13.46
N GLU A 86 -12.44 3.38 14.18
CA GLU A 86 -13.44 3.93 15.09
C GLU A 86 -12.95 4.03 16.56
N ASN A 87 -11.71 3.64 16.82
CA ASN A 87 -11.17 3.67 18.16
C ASN A 87 -11.03 5.12 18.66
N ARG A 88 -11.65 5.41 19.81
CA ARG A 88 -11.66 6.75 20.39
C ARG A 88 -10.26 7.27 20.70
N ILE A 89 -9.39 6.42 21.22
CA ILE A 89 -8.01 6.81 21.57
C ILE A 89 -7.23 7.12 20.29
N PHE A 90 -7.37 6.28 19.27
CA PHE A 90 -6.73 6.48 17.98
C PHE A 90 -7.18 7.78 17.31
N LYS A 91 -8.49 8.06 17.30
CA LYS A 91 -9.03 9.32 16.77
C LYS A 91 -8.49 10.54 17.52
N GLN A 92 -8.50 10.52 18.86
CA GLN A 92 -7.98 11.64 19.67
C GLN A 92 -6.49 11.92 19.44
N ARG A 93 -5.72 10.92 19.02
CA ARG A 93 -4.28 11.05 18.77
C ARG A 93 -3.94 11.41 17.33
N ASN A 94 -4.89 11.39 16.41
CA ASN A 94 -4.63 11.56 14.97
C ASN A 94 -5.48 12.64 14.30
N VAL A 95 -6.72 12.86 14.76
CA VAL A 95 -7.60 13.90 14.22
C VAL A 95 -7.10 15.27 14.61
N ASP A 96 -7.05 16.19 13.66
CA ASP A 96 -6.55 17.56 13.82
C ASP A 96 -5.08 17.67 14.29
N ILE A 97 -4.31 16.61 14.14
CA ILE A 97 -2.88 16.57 14.50
C ILE A 97 -2.02 16.52 13.25
N GLY A 98 -0.99 17.36 13.19
CA GLY A 98 -0.05 17.43 12.07
C GLY A 98 -0.74 17.82 10.77
N ILE A 99 -1.61 18.80 10.83
CA ILE A 99 -2.30 19.35 9.66
C ILE A 99 -1.29 20.00 8.75
N VAL A 100 -1.37 19.66 7.47
CA VAL A 100 -0.56 20.26 6.40
C VAL A 100 -1.53 20.77 5.34
N SER A 101 -1.52 22.08 5.12
CA SER A 101 -2.31 22.70 4.06
C SER A 101 -1.76 22.36 2.67
N LYS A 102 -2.54 22.62 1.64
CA LYS A 102 -2.11 22.40 0.24
C LYS A 102 -0.90 23.24 -0.12
N ASP A 103 -0.90 24.50 0.30
CA ASP A 103 0.17 25.45 -0.01
C ASP A 103 1.47 25.06 0.69
N GLU A 104 1.40 24.69 1.97
CA GLU A 104 2.56 24.14 2.69
C GLU A 104 3.09 22.85 2.06
N ALA A 105 2.21 21.97 1.58
CA ALA A 105 2.61 20.73 0.93
C ALA A 105 3.39 20.99 -0.36
N PHE A 106 3.05 22.06 -1.10
CA PHE A 106 3.80 22.49 -2.28
C PHE A 106 5.12 23.15 -1.89
N ASP A 107 5.13 24.06 -0.93
CA ASP A 107 6.32 24.78 -0.48
C ASP A 107 7.39 23.81 0.05
N TRP A 108 6.97 22.77 0.77
CA TRP A 108 7.88 21.73 1.27
C TRP A 108 8.21 20.63 0.27
N GLY A 109 7.63 20.66 -0.93
CA GLY A 109 7.85 19.64 -1.96
C GLY A 109 7.35 18.25 -1.56
N PHE A 110 6.26 18.18 -0.83
CA PHE A 110 5.67 16.90 -0.44
C PHE A 110 5.12 16.13 -1.64
N SER A 111 5.07 14.82 -1.52
CA SER A 111 4.56 13.92 -2.57
C SER A 111 3.80 12.74 -1.97
N GLY A 112 3.14 11.96 -2.81
CA GLY A 112 2.45 10.75 -2.41
C GLY A 112 1.29 11.00 -1.46
N VAL A 113 1.18 10.20 -0.41
CA VAL A 113 0.08 10.26 0.56
C VAL A 113 0.02 11.58 1.32
N MET A 114 1.14 12.25 1.55
CA MET A 114 1.17 13.56 2.20
C MET A 114 0.36 14.59 1.42
N VAL A 115 0.53 14.65 0.11
CA VAL A 115 -0.22 15.55 -0.77
C VAL A 115 -1.67 15.10 -0.94
N ARG A 116 -1.91 13.80 -1.08
CA ARG A 116 -3.28 13.27 -1.19
C ARG A 116 -4.08 13.46 0.10
N GLY A 117 -3.46 13.33 1.26
CA GLY A 117 -4.06 13.64 2.55
C GLY A 117 -4.53 15.09 2.64
N SER A 118 -3.79 16.03 2.06
CA SER A 118 -4.14 17.46 1.99
C SER A 118 -5.18 17.78 0.91
N GLY A 119 -5.75 16.80 0.25
CA GLY A 119 -6.88 16.95 -0.67
C GLY A 119 -6.50 17.16 -2.14
N LEU A 120 -5.29 16.79 -2.54
CA LEU A 120 -4.84 16.83 -3.93
C LEU A 120 -4.83 15.43 -4.55
N ALA A 121 -5.50 15.27 -5.68
CA ALA A 121 -5.53 14.02 -6.45
C ALA A 121 -4.27 13.86 -7.30
N TRP A 122 -3.09 13.83 -6.68
CA TRP A 122 -1.85 13.69 -7.40
C TRP A 122 -1.27 12.28 -7.28
N ASP A 123 -1.22 11.58 -8.40
CA ASP A 123 -0.62 10.28 -8.53
C ASP A 123 0.00 10.14 -9.91
N LEU A 124 1.32 9.92 -9.97
CA LEU A 124 2.07 9.80 -11.22
C LEU A 124 1.58 8.65 -12.10
N ARG A 125 1.04 7.59 -11.50
CA ARG A 125 0.46 6.46 -12.24
C ARG A 125 -0.73 6.86 -13.10
N ARG A 126 -1.37 8.01 -12.80
CA ARG A 126 -2.51 8.57 -13.55
C ARG A 126 -2.15 9.86 -14.29
N SER A 127 -1.35 10.75 -13.68
CA SER A 127 -1.01 12.04 -14.29
C SER A 127 0.06 11.93 -15.37
N GLN A 128 0.99 11.02 -15.21
CA GLN A 128 2.06 10.70 -16.17
C GLN A 128 2.27 9.18 -16.18
N PRO A 129 1.35 8.43 -16.78
CA PRO A 129 1.39 6.97 -16.75
C PRO A 129 2.71 6.44 -17.30
N TYR A 130 3.23 5.42 -16.66
CA TYR A 130 4.44 4.72 -17.06
C TYR A 130 4.18 3.22 -17.06
N GLU A 131 4.96 2.48 -17.85
CA GLU A 131 4.75 1.04 -18.07
C GLU A 131 3.31 0.74 -18.51
N CYS A 132 2.62 -0.16 -17.82
CA CYS A 132 1.26 -0.60 -18.18
C CYS A 132 0.18 -0.03 -17.25
N TYR A 133 0.44 1.07 -16.51
CA TYR A 133 -0.54 1.60 -15.55
C TYR A 133 -1.81 2.15 -16.21
N ASP A 134 -1.78 2.55 -17.46
CA ASP A 134 -2.96 2.95 -18.22
C ASP A 134 -3.99 1.83 -18.37
N ASP A 135 -3.53 0.60 -18.33
CA ASP A 135 -4.35 -0.59 -18.51
C ASP A 135 -5.03 -1.08 -17.24
N PHE A 136 -4.74 -0.48 -16.09
CA PHE A 136 -5.27 -0.90 -14.80
C PHE A 136 -6.36 0.03 -14.30
N GLU A 137 -7.42 -0.56 -13.75
CA GLU A 137 -8.49 0.16 -13.09
C GLU A 137 -8.21 0.25 -11.59
N PHE A 138 -7.96 1.45 -11.09
CA PHE A 138 -7.83 1.75 -9.68
C PHE A 138 -8.25 3.18 -9.38
N LYS A 139 -8.61 3.44 -8.13
CA LYS A 139 -8.99 4.76 -7.64
C LYS A 139 -7.86 5.38 -6.82
N ILE A 140 -7.78 6.70 -6.85
CA ILE A 140 -6.83 7.47 -6.03
C ILE A 140 -7.58 7.93 -4.79
N PRO A 141 -7.22 7.44 -3.59
CA PRO A 141 -7.82 7.95 -2.35
C PRO A 141 -7.31 9.35 -2.04
N ILE A 142 -8.23 10.22 -1.63
CA ILE A 142 -7.96 11.63 -1.34
C ILE A 142 -8.55 11.98 0.01
N GLY A 143 -7.73 12.55 0.89
CA GLY A 143 -8.15 13.12 2.16
C GLY A 143 -8.75 14.52 2.00
N LYS A 144 -9.15 15.13 3.10
CA LYS A 144 -9.75 16.48 3.13
C LYS A 144 -9.03 17.43 4.06
N ASN A 145 -8.67 16.96 5.26
CA ASN A 145 -8.19 17.80 6.35
C ASN A 145 -6.66 17.95 6.37
N GLY A 146 -5.93 17.08 5.68
CA GLY A 146 -4.47 17.08 5.69
C GLY A 146 -3.85 16.66 7.02
N ASP A 147 -4.61 16.01 7.89
CA ASP A 147 -4.18 15.55 9.19
C ASP A 147 -3.62 14.12 9.17
N CYS A 148 -3.16 13.68 10.32
CA CYS A 148 -2.64 12.33 10.46
C CYS A 148 -3.70 11.24 10.24
N TYR A 149 -4.95 11.52 10.58
CA TYR A 149 -6.05 10.58 10.42
C TYR A 149 -6.40 10.39 8.94
N ASP A 150 -6.48 11.47 8.17
CA ASP A 150 -6.72 11.38 6.73
C ASP A 150 -5.58 10.65 5.99
N ARG A 151 -4.33 10.87 6.40
CA ARG A 151 -3.19 10.12 5.86
C ARG A 151 -3.29 8.61 6.17
N TYR A 152 -3.73 8.24 7.36
CA TYR A 152 -4.02 6.86 7.72
C TYR A 152 -5.10 6.27 6.81
N LEU A 153 -6.25 6.94 6.68
CA LEU A 153 -7.35 6.48 5.81
C LEU A 153 -6.91 6.32 4.35
N CYS A 154 -6.16 7.29 3.81
CA CYS A 154 -5.62 7.17 2.46
C CYS A 154 -4.75 5.92 2.29
N ARG A 155 -3.89 5.59 3.27
CA ARG A 155 -3.03 4.39 3.21
C ARG A 155 -3.84 3.10 3.23
N VAL A 156 -4.86 3.02 4.08
CA VAL A 156 -5.74 1.86 4.14
C VAL A 156 -6.47 1.65 2.81
N TRP A 157 -7.00 2.72 2.23
CA TRP A 157 -7.65 2.63 0.92
C TRP A 157 -6.65 2.29 -0.20
N GLU A 158 -5.44 2.82 -0.16
CA GLU A 158 -4.37 2.46 -1.10
C GLU A 158 -3.99 0.99 -1.04
N MET A 159 -3.99 0.37 0.14
CA MET A 159 -3.77 -1.08 0.26
C MET A 159 -4.85 -1.87 -0.49
N LYS A 160 -6.11 -1.49 -0.34
CA LYS A 160 -7.24 -2.14 -1.04
C LYS A 160 -7.15 -1.95 -2.57
N GLU A 161 -6.80 -0.76 -3.04
CA GLU A 161 -6.63 -0.49 -4.47
C GLU A 161 -5.40 -1.20 -5.05
N SER A 162 -4.33 -1.31 -4.28
CA SER A 162 -3.13 -2.03 -4.71
C SER A 162 -3.38 -3.53 -4.91
N VAL A 163 -4.20 -4.13 -4.05
CA VAL A 163 -4.62 -5.54 -4.24
C VAL A 163 -5.35 -5.72 -5.57
N LYS A 164 -6.23 -4.80 -5.96
CA LYS A 164 -6.91 -4.85 -7.26
C LYS A 164 -5.93 -4.81 -8.44
N ILE A 165 -4.89 -3.97 -8.33
CA ILE A 165 -3.84 -3.92 -9.36
C ILE A 165 -3.10 -5.26 -9.45
N VAL A 166 -2.76 -5.86 -8.31
CA VAL A 166 -2.10 -7.19 -8.29
C VAL A 166 -2.98 -8.25 -8.95
N GLN A 167 -4.27 -8.31 -8.62
CA GLN A 167 -5.21 -9.25 -9.22
C GLN A 167 -5.30 -9.07 -10.74
N GLN A 168 -5.50 -7.85 -11.21
CA GLN A 168 -5.54 -7.53 -12.64
C GLN A 168 -4.22 -7.90 -13.35
N SER A 169 -3.07 -7.69 -12.67
CA SER A 169 -1.76 -8.06 -13.23
C SER A 169 -1.61 -9.57 -13.42
N ILE A 170 -2.06 -10.35 -12.43
CA ILE A 170 -2.01 -11.83 -12.50
C ILE A 170 -2.93 -12.33 -13.61
N GLU A 171 -4.14 -11.77 -13.72
CA GLU A 171 -5.08 -12.13 -14.80
C GLU A 171 -4.51 -11.83 -16.19
N LYS A 172 -3.81 -10.71 -16.37
CA LYS A 172 -3.14 -10.38 -17.64
C LYS A 172 -1.98 -11.33 -17.92
N LEU A 173 -1.13 -11.61 -16.93
CA LEU A 173 -0.01 -12.54 -17.09
C LEU A 173 -0.47 -13.95 -17.44
N SER A 174 -1.57 -14.42 -16.86
CA SER A 174 -2.12 -15.74 -17.19
C SER A 174 -2.66 -15.85 -18.62
N LYS A 175 -3.06 -14.73 -19.22
CA LYS A 175 -3.52 -14.67 -20.63
C LYS A 175 -2.39 -14.53 -21.64
N CYS A 176 -1.22 -14.07 -21.22
CA CYS A 176 -0.05 -13.87 -22.08
C CYS A 176 0.81 -15.13 -22.23
N LYS A 177 0.56 -16.16 -21.44
CA LYS A 177 1.16 -17.50 -21.57
C LYS A 177 0.37 -18.36 -22.54
#